data_a74616b45e78ebcaf6004bf9fe798262
#
_entry.id   a74616b45e78ebcaf6004bf9fe798262
#
_cell.length_a   1.000
_cell.length_b   1.000
_cell.length_c   1.000
_cell.angle_alpha   90.00
_cell.angle_beta   90.00
_cell.angle_gamma   90.00
#
_symmetry.space_group_name_H-M   'P 1'
#
loop_
_entity.id
_entity.type
_entity.pdbx_description
1 polymer ?
#
loop_
_entity_poly.entity_id
_entity_poly.type
_entity_poly.pdbx_seq_one_letter_code
_entity_poly.pdbx_strand_id
1 'polypeptide(L)'
;MNDDSEVLKNQVLMALCDNVDEEKNVSSIAKILNEKSYKISRVLSALEQEGLVDKKVERHPRLTETGKKKIEEYKYKVGIFINHLLYEGISEENAKKDAVRWALSTSEETMNVLDEANERYRIKNELRGECAFSGNILCKLMRDGDYKFSYVFYRMCSEDGNVLSMANNGFENPCTLSVKNGKGTIRLKSKRVSANSAVNGHMMMGEVSKVMYFDGITYKDAIKEGDEILIPVNMIQFVNSGTGIGQFMNGTVNMKMQCSVGNVHMPESVALFSMTI
;
A
#
# COMPACT_ATOMS: atom_id res chain seq x y z
N MET A 1 13.65 -3.20 29.46
CA MET A 1 15.02 -2.98 28.90
C MET A 1 15.02 -1.58 28.33
N ASN A 2 16.05 -0.76 28.61
CA ASN A 2 15.97 0.69 28.34
C ASN A 2 15.96 0.99 26.85
N ASP A 3 14.85 1.46 26.32
CA ASP A 3 14.68 1.89 24.91
C ASP A 3 15.80 2.84 24.43
N ASP A 4 16.21 3.76 25.31
CA ASP A 4 17.29 4.71 25.01
C ASP A 4 18.66 4.05 24.79
N SER A 5 18.91 2.87 25.37
CA SER A 5 20.15 2.12 25.17
C SER A 5 20.20 1.46 23.78
N GLU A 6 19.08 0.91 23.32
CA GLU A 6 18.99 0.33 21.98
C GLU A 6 19.00 1.40 20.89
N VAL A 7 18.34 2.54 21.13
CA VAL A 7 18.43 3.71 20.24
C VAL A 7 19.89 4.11 20.06
N LEU A 8 20.64 4.26 21.14
CA LEU A 8 22.05 4.67 21.08
C LEU A 8 22.94 3.62 20.38
N LYS A 9 22.69 2.32 20.57
CA LYS A 9 23.39 1.26 19.84
C LYS A 9 23.22 1.40 18.34
N ASN A 10 21.98 1.57 17.86
CA ASN A 10 21.69 1.72 16.45
C ASN A 10 22.24 3.04 15.88
N GLN A 11 22.20 4.12 16.63
CA GLN A 11 22.84 5.38 16.23
C GLN A 11 24.36 5.24 16.07
N VAL A 12 25.02 4.48 16.95
CA VAL A 12 26.46 4.17 16.82
C VAL A 12 26.71 3.32 15.59
N LEU A 13 25.90 2.30 15.31
CA LEU A 13 26.00 1.50 14.10
C LEU A 13 25.79 2.35 12.84
N MET A 14 24.81 3.26 12.84
CA MET A 14 24.59 4.20 11.74
C MET A 14 25.80 5.11 11.53
N ALA A 15 26.32 5.69 12.61
CA ALA A 15 27.50 6.54 12.56
C ALA A 15 28.73 5.82 12.03
N LEU A 16 28.87 4.51 12.24
CA LEU A 16 29.94 3.69 11.66
C LEU A 16 29.71 3.34 10.18
N CYS A 17 28.43 3.28 9.75
CA CYS A 17 28.08 2.97 8.36
C CYS A 17 28.21 4.18 7.43
N ASP A 18 27.89 5.38 7.93
CA ASP A 18 27.93 6.60 7.13
C ASP A 18 29.40 7.06 6.95
N ASN A 19 29.84 7.31 5.72
CA ASN A 19 31.23 7.65 5.33
C ASN A 19 32.25 6.52 5.59
N VAL A 20 32.22 5.53 4.73
CA VAL A 20 33.14 4.35 4.76
C VAL A 20 34.61 4.74 4.63
N ASP A 21 34.91 5.92 4.08
CA ASP A 21 36.27 6.39 3.81
C ASP A 21 36.94 7.16 4.97
N GLU A 22 36.19 7.52 6.02
CA GLU A 22 36.74 8.19 7.19
C GLU A 22 36.94 7.20 8.35
N GLU A 23 38.17 7.06 8.83
CA GLU A 23 38.48 6.27 10.03
C GLU A 23 37.84 6.93 11.27
N LYS A 24 36.78 6.33 11.76
CA LYS A 24 36.02 6.83 12.93
C LYS A 24 36.58 6.24 14.23
N ASN A 25 36.80 7.11 15.20
CA ASN A 25 37.18 6.73 16.56
C ASN A 25 36.07 7.07 17.56
N VAL A 26 36.23 6.64 18.83
CA VAL A 26 35.24 6.90 19.88
C VAL A 26 34.93 8.40 20.04
N SER A 27 35.93 9.28 19.90
CA SER A 27 35.75 10.72 20.08
C SER A 27 34.98 11.35 18.93
N SER A 28 35.24 10.91 17.68
CA SER A 28 34.50 11.41 16.52
C SER A 28 33.03 10.97 16.56
N ILE A 29 32.75 9.71 16.90
CA ILE A 29 31.39 9.21 17.06
C ILE A 29 30.66 9.95 18.19
N ALA A 30 31.33 10.18 19.34
CA ALA A 30 30.78 10.94 20.46
C ALA A 30 30.39 12.37 20.05
N LYS A 31 31.21 13.02 19.23
CA LYS A 31 30.94 14.36 18.70
C LYS A 31 29.76 14.35 17.72
N ILE A 32 29.70 13.39 16.79
CA ILE A 32 28.59 13.24 15.81
C ILE A 32 27.25 13.05 16.54
N LEU A 33 27.23 12.20 17.58
CA LEU A 33 25.99 11.85 18.30
C LEU A 33 25.68 12.81 19.47
N ASN A 34 26.54 13.81 19.69
CA ASN A 34 26.46 14.74 20.85
C ASN A 34 26.36 13.98 22.19
N GLU A 35 27.16 12.92 22.33
CA GLU A 35 27.19 12.04 23.51
C GLU A 35 28.58 12.02 24.18
N LYS A 36 28.63 11.60 25.44
CA LYS A 36 29.88 11.49 26.16
C LYS A 36 30.70 10.28 25.67
N SER A 37 32.02 10.45 25.50
CA SER A 37 32.92 9.40 24.96
C SER A 37 32.87 8.10 25.76
N TYR A 38 32.68 8.15 27.10
CA TYR A 38 32.58 6.94 27.92
C TYR A 38 31.33 6.13 27.63
N LYS A 39 30.18 6.78 27.27
CA LYS A 39 28.96 6.10 26.88
C LYS A 39 29.18 5.37 25.54
N ILE A 40 29.77 6.06 24.56
CA ILE A 40 30.08 5.46 23.25
C ILE A 40 31.03 4.29 23.39
N SER A 41 32.07 4.39 24.24
CA SER A 41 32.97 3.28 24.51
C SER A 41 32.25 2.05 25.08
N ARG A 42 31.31 2.25 26.02
CA ARG A 42 30.49 1.15 26.58
C ARG A 42 29.59 0.51 25.50
N VAL A 43 28.95 1.33 24.67
CA VAL A 43 28.09 0.86 23.58
C VAL A 43 28.92 0.05 22.58
N LEU A 44 30.07 0.54 22.14
CA LEU A 44 30.96 -0.19 21.25
C LEU A 44 31.44 -1.52 21.85
N SER A 45 31.67 -1.59 23.16
CA SER A 45 32.02 -2.85 23.81
C SER A 45 30.84 -3.84 23.83
N ALA A 46 29.61 -3.36 24.04
CA ALA A 46 28.42 -4.20 23.94
C ALA A 46 28.19 -4.71 22.50
N LEU A 47 28.34 -3.84 21.51
CA LEU A 47 28.21 -4.19 20.09
C LEU A 47 29.29 -5.19 19.63
N GLU A 48 30.50 -5.11 20.19
CA GLU A 48 31.57 -6.10 19.97
C GLU A 48 31.20 -7.47 20.55
N GLN A 49 30.66 -7.51 21.77
CA GLN A 49 30.16 -8.74 22.38
C GLN A 49 28.99 -9.36 21.60
N GLU A 50 28.16 -8.54 20.99
CA GLU A 50 27.08 -8.98 20.08
C GLU A 50 27.60 -9.39 18.69
N GLY A 51 28.90 -9.24 18.39
CA GLY A 51 29.50 -9.58 17.10
C GLY A 51 29.17 -8.63 15.96
N LEU A 52 28.67 -7.42 16.27
CA LEU A 52 28.25 -6.41 15.28
C LEU A 52 29.37 -5.44 14.90
N VAL A 53 30.35 -5.27 15.78
CA VAL A 53 31.50 -4.38 15.62
C VAL A 53 32.79 -5.14 15.90
N ASP A 54 33.85 -4.88 15.15
CA ASP A 54 35.20 -5.37 15.39
C ASP A 54 36.08 -4.20 15.83
N LYS A 55 36.75 -4.35 16.99
CA LYS A 55 37.67 -3.39 17.56
C LYS A 55 39.14 -3.81 17.49
N LYS A 56 39.45 -4.88 16.73
CA LYS A 56 40.82 -5.41 16.61
C LYS A 56 41.83 -4.38 16.08
N VAL A 57 41.34 -3.44 15.26
CA VAL A 57 42.13 -2.30 14.82
C VAL A 57 42.03 -1.23 15.92
N GLU A 58 43.11 -1.03 16.66
CA GLU A 58 43.19 -0.09 17.80
C GLU A 58 42.71 1.30 17.38
N ARG A 59 41.70 1.84 18.10
CA ARG A 59 41.06 3.15 17.91
C ARG A 59 40.09 3.32 16.71
N HIS A 60 39.92 2.34 15.82
CA HIS A 60 39.05 2.43 14.65
C HIS A 60 38.05 1.27 14.61
N PRO A 61 36.94 1.33 15.36
CA PRO A 61 35.93 0.28 15.30
C PRO A 61 35.30 0.20 13.91
N ARG A 62 35.09 -1.03 13.41
CA ARG A 62 34.50 -1.30 12.10
C ARG A 62 33.28 -2.22 12.24
N LEU A 63 32.30 -2.07 11.36
CA LEU A 63 31.17 -2.98 11.28
C LEU A 63 31.62 -4.36 10.78
N THR A 64 31.13 -5.42 11.43
CA THR A 64 31.18 -6.77 10.87
C THR A 64 30.14 -6.92 9.76
N GLU A 65 30.18 -8.01 8.99
CA GLU A 65 29.13 -8.30 8.00
C GLU A 65 27.75 -8.45 8.65
N THR A 66 27.67 -9.02 9.85
CA THR A 66 26.43 -9.08 10.63
C THR A 66 25.97 -7.69 11.06
N GLY A 67 26.89 -6.82 11.48
CA GLY A 67 26.60 -5.44 11.84
C GLY A 67 26.08 -4.61 10.64
N LYS A 68 26.67 -4.82 9.45
CA LYS A 68 26.20 -4.17 8.22
C LYS A 68 24.77 -4.58 7.88
N LYS A 69 24.44 -5.88 7.90
CA LYS A 69 23.09 -6.37 7.65
C LYS A 69 22.08 -5.78 8.63
N LYS A 70 22.39 -5.82 9.92
CA LYS A 70 21.50 -5.28 10.97
C LYS A 70 21.22 -3.80 10.77
N ILE A 71 22.23 -3.01 10.40
CA ILE A 71 22.03 -1.58 10.20
C ILE A 71 21.28 -1.25 8.90
N GLU A 72 21.47 -2.04 7.84
CA GLU A 72 20.69 -1.90 6.61
C GLU A 72 19.21 -2.16 6.85
N GLU A 73 18.87 -3.25 7.57
CA GLU A 73 17.47 -3.54 7.97
C GLU A 73 16.89 -2.41 8.82
N TYR A 74 17.66 -1.88 9.76
CA TYR A 74 17.20 -0.78 10.59
C TYR A 74 17.01 0.52 9.80
N LYS A 75 17.96 0.86 8.91
CA LYS A 75 17.84 2.02 8.01
C LYS A 75 16.61 1.92 7.11
N TYR A 76 16.32 0.73 6.60
CA TYR A 76 15.11 0.49 5.82
C TYR A 76 13.84 0.79 6.63
N LYS A 77 13.74 0.27 7.86
CA LYS A 77 12.62 0.54 8.76
C LYS A 77 12.49 2.03 9.09
N VAL A 78 13.59 2.70 9.43
CA VAL A 78 13.59 4.14 9.69
C VAL A 78 13.11 4.92 8.46
N GLY A 79 13.53 4.51 7.26
CA GLY A 79 13.10 5.15 6.00
C GLY A 79 11.59 5.05 5.78
N ILE A 80 10.97 3.90 6.08
CA ILE A 80 9.51 3.73 5.99
C ILE A 80 8.81 4.73 6.92
N PHE A 81 9.26 4.85 8.17
CA PHE A 81 8.65 5.78 9.13
C PHE A 81 8.84 7.23 8.76
N ILE A 82 10.05 7.62 8.32
CA ILE A 82 10.29 9.00 7.86
C ILE A 82 9.32 9.36 6.74
N ASN A 83 9.23 8.51 5.71
CA ASN A 83 8.35 8.76 4.57
C ASN A 83 6.88 8.86 5.03
N HIS A 84 6.42 7.95 5.88
CA HIS A 84 5.06 7.98 6.39
C HIS A 84 4.77 9.29 7.13
N LEU A 85 5.63 9.68 8.07
CA LEU A 85 5.46 10.90 8.85
C LEU A 85 5.51 12.16 7.99
N LEU A 86 6.37 12.19 6.95
CA LEU A 86 6.41 13.30 6.00
C LEU A 86 5.12 13.40 5.18
N TYR A 87 4.55 12.26 4.74
CA TYR A 87 3.27 12.25 4.03
C TYR A 87 2.12 12.70 4.91
N GLU A 88 2.15 12.42 6.22
CA GLU A 88 1.18 12.92 7.20
C GLU A 88 1.40 14.39 7.58
N GLY A 89 2.42 15.05 7.01
CA GLY A 89 2.68 16.49 7.21
C GLY A 89 3.52 16.81 8.44
N ILE A 90 4.18 15.82 9.04
CA ILE A 90 5.13 16.05 10.13
C ILE A 90 6.40 16.72 9.56
N SER A 91 6.97 17.66 10.28
CA SER A 91 8.23 18.31 9.87
C SER A 91 9.38 17.29 9.76
N GLU A 92 10.30 17.52 8.83
CA GLU A 92 11.43 16.61 8.58
C GLU A 92 12.27 16.34 9.84
N GLU A 93 12.48 17.37 10.67
CA GLU A 93 13.22 17.26 11.93
C GLU A 93 12.54 16.28 12.89
N ASN A 94 11.23 16.44 13.12
CA ASN A 94 10.48 15.58 14.02
C ASN A 94 10.30 14.18 13.43
N ALA A 95 10.03 14.07 12.12
CA ALA A 95 9.91 12.79 11.45
C ALA A 95 11.19 11.94 11.61
N LYS A 96 12.36 12.51 11.39
CA LYS A 96 13.65 11.83 11.61
C LYS A 96 13.86 11.39 13.07
N LYS A 97 13.50 12.23 14.02
CA LYS A 97 13.64 11.95 15.46
C LYS A 97 12.73 10.82 15.92
N ASP A 98 11.48 10.84 15.49
CA ASP A 98 10.48 9.86 15.93
C ASP A 98 10.65 8.52 15.22
N ALA A 99 11.00 8.53 13.93
CA ALA A 99 11.22 7.33 13.12
C ALA A 99 12.28 6.39 13.72
N VAL A 100 13.37 6.93 14.26
CA VAL A 100 14.44 6.20 14.92
C VAL A 100 13.92 5.37 16.11
N ARG A 101 12.98 5.91 16.88
CA ARG A 101 12.36 5.20 18.02
C ARG A 101 11.32 4.19 17.57
N TRP A 102 10.46 4.58 16.63
CA TRP A 102 9.41 3.70 16.12
C TRP A 102 9.98 2.45 15.45
N ALA A 103 11.07 2.60 14.69
CA ALA A 103 11.74 1.46 14.04
C ALA A 103 12.22 0.36 15.00
N LEU A 104 12.39 0.67 16.29
CA LEU A 104 12.84 -0.31 17.30
C LEU A 104 11.69 -1.12 17.92
N SER A 105 10.51 -0.51 18.05
CA SER A 105 9.39 -1.07 18.81
C SER A 105 8.26 -1.61 17.93
N THR A 106 8.32 -1.36 16.63
CA THR A 106 7.22 -1.69 15.72
C THR A 106 7.35 -3.11 15.16
N SER A 107 6.22 -3.83 15.12
CA SER A 107 6.14 -5.16 14.53
C SER A 107 6.33 -5.13 13.02
N GLU A 108 6.74 -6.26 12.44
CA GLU A 108 6.88 -6.42 11.00
C GLU A 108 5.54 -6.23 10.26
N GLU A 109 4.45 -6.70 10.85
CA GLU A 109 3.10 -6.51 10.31
C GLU A 109 2.76 -5.02 10.15
N THR A 110 3.00 -4.21 11.18
CA THR A 110 2.78 -2.75 11.11
C THR A 110 3.70 -2.10 10.07
N MET A 111 4.95 -2.53 9.97
CA MET A 111 5.88 -2.04 8.96
C MET A 111 5.37 -2.27 7.54
N ASN A 112 4.84 -3.47 7.25
CA ASN A 112 4.29 -3.80 5.95
C ASN A 112 3.07 -2.93 5.60
N VAL A 113 2.17 -2.72 6.56
CA VAL A 113 1.00 -1.84 6.37
C VAL A 113 1.42 -0.39 6.07
N LEU A 114 2.45 0.11 6.76
CA LEU A 114 2.95 1.45 6.53
C LEU A 114 3.68 1.59 5.19
N ASP A 115 4.45 0.57 4.76
CA ASP A 115 5.10 0.59 3.44
C ASP A 115 4.06 0.59 2.31
N GLU A 116 2.99 -0.19 2.43
CA GLU A 116 1.86 -0.15 1.50
C GLU A 116 1.16 1.22 1.48
N ALA A 117 0.98 1.85 2.64
CA ALA A 117 0.41 3.19 2.73
C ALA A 117 1.32 4.22 2.06
N ASN A 118 2.63 4.16 2.31
CA ASN A 118 3.63 5.03 1.68
C ASN A 118 3.64 4.89 0.16
N GLU A 119 3.49 3.67 -0.36
CA GLU A 119 3.37 3.45 -1.81
C GLU A 119 2.15 4.16 -2.40
N ARG A 120 1.00 4.12 -1.73
CA ARG A 120 -0.20 4.86 -2.17
C ARG A 120 0.02 6.37 -2.15
N TYR A 121 0.65 6.90 -1.11
CA TYR A 121 0.99 8.32 -1.03
C TYR A 121 1.97 8.73 -2.13
N ARG A 122 2.99 7.91 -2.41
CA ARG A 122 3.95 8.15 -3.50
C ARG A 122 3.23 8.28 -4.84
N ILE A 123 2.36 7.34 -5.17
CA ILE A 123 1.57 7.33 -6.40
C ILE A 123 0.68 8.57 -6.49
N LYS A 124 -0.03 8.91 -5.41
CA LYS A 124 -0.85 10.13 -5.35
C LYS A 124 -0.02 11.38 -5.62
N ASN A 125 1.16 11.47 -5.02
CA ASN A 125 2.05 12.61 -5.20
C ASN A 125 2.60 12.71 -6.62
N GLU A 126 2.97 11.59 -7.25
CA GLU A 126 3.44 11.56 -8.65
C GLU A 126 2.33 11.97 -9.64
N LEU A 127 1.08 11.60 -9.36
CA LEU A 127 -0.08 11.90 -10.20
C LEU A 127 -0.78 13.22 -9.86
N ARG A 128 -0.28 13.98 -8.91
CA ARG A 128 -0.98 15.18 -8.42
C ARG A 128 -1.18 16.28 -9.49
N GLY A 129 -0.36 16.29 -10.55
CA GLY A 129 -0.47 17.21 -11.69
C GLY A 129 -1.45 16.74 -12.78
N GLU A 130 -1.90 15.49 -12.72
CA GLU A 130 -2.76 14.87 -13.72
C GLU A 130 -4.22 14.96 -13.27
N CYS A 131 -5.05 15.74 -13.99
CA CYS A 131 -6.48 15.84 -13.67
C CYS A 131 -7.25 14.56 -14.00
N ALA A 132 -6.87 13.87 -15.09
CA ALA A 132 -7.48 12.63 -15.53
C ALA A 132 -6.45 11.73 -16.22
N PHE A 133 -6.50 10.43 -15.97
CA PHE A 133 -5.57 9.45 -16.54
C PHE A 133 -6.20 8.06 -16.62
N SER A 134 -5.65 7.20 -17.48
CA SER A 134 -6.09 5.81 -17.60
C SER A 134 -5.42 4.92 -16.54
N GLY A 135 -6.06 3.79 -16.22
CA GLY A 135 -5.49 2.80 -15.30
C GLY A 135 -4.12 2.25 -15.72
N ASN A 136 -3.75 2.34 -16.99
CA ASN A 136 -2.39 1.99 -17.45
C ASN A 136 -1.33 2.92 -16.86
N ILE A 137 -1.61 4.22 -16.74
CA ILE A 137 -0.68 5.18 -16.14
C ILE A 137 -0.49 4.84 -14.67
N LEU A 138 -1.59 4.56 -13.96
CA LEU A 138 -1.55 4.11 -12.57
C LEU A 138 -0.63 2.89 -12.40
N CYS A 139 -0.88 1.81 -13.17
CA CYS A 139 -0.14 0.57 -13.01
C CYS A 139 1.35 0.65 -13.37
N LYS A 140 1.74 1.58 -14.25
CA LYS A 140 3.15 1.85 -14.54
C LYS A 140 3.91 2.45 -13.35
N LEU A 141 3.21 3.14 -12.47
CA LEU A 141 3.78 3.74 -11.27
C LEU A 141 3.75 2.79 -10.07
N MET A 142 2.85 1.80 -10.08
CA MET A 142 2.72 0.81 -9.01
C MET A 142 3.81 -0.26 -9.13
N ARG A 143 4.26 -0.78 -7.98
CA ARG A 143 5.08 -1.99 -7.93
C ARG A 143 4.25 -3.20 -8.33
N ASP A 144 4.90 -4.27 -8.78
CA ASP A 144 4.20 -5.53 -9.02
C ASP A 144 3.66 -6.09 -7.70
N GLY A 145 2.40 -6.54 -7.70
CA GLY A 145 1.72 -7.05 -6.52
C GLY A 145 0.21 -6.98 -6.60
N ASP A 146 -0.45 -7.45 -5.54
CA ASP A 146 -1.90 -7.45 -5.36
C ASP A 146 -2.30 -6.37 -4.34
N TYR A 147 -3.18 -5.47 -4.76
CA TYR A 147 -3.65 -4.33 -3.96
C TYR A 147 -5.16 -4.42 -3.73
N LYS A 148 -5.60 -4.13 -2.52
CA LYS A 148 -7.02 -4.13 -2.16
C LYS A 148 -7.58 -2.70 -2.22
N PHE A 149 -8.67 -2.53 -2.98
CA PHE A 149 -9.36 -1.25 -3.10
C PHE A 149 -10.86 -1.41 -2.86
N SER A 150 -11.42 -0.50 -2.08
CA SER A 150 -12.86 -0.38 -1.93
C SER A 150 -13.49 0.16 -3.21
N TYR A 151 -14.68 -0.30 -3.52
CA TYR A 151 -15.42 0.12 -4.70
C TYR A 151 -16.93 0.11 -4.44
N VAL A 152 -17.65 0.76 -5.33
CA VAL A 152 -19.12 0.82 -5.31
C VAL A 152 -19.66 0.73 -6.72
N PHE A 153 -20.76 0.05 -6.91
CA PHE A 153 -21.58 0.11 -8.12
C PHE A 153 -22.71 1.11 -7.94
N TYR A 154 -22.75 2.13 -8.82
CA TYR A 154 -23.83 3.11 -8.85
C TYR A 154 -24.82 2.78 -9.96
N ARG A 155 -26.09 3.13 -9.77
CA ARG A 155 -27.12 3.12 -10.83
C ARG A 155 -26.82 4.26 -11.82
N MET A 156 -27.03 4.01 -13.10
CA MET A 156 -26.92 5.06 -14.13
C MET A 156 -28.03 6.10 -14.06
N CYS A 157 -29.24 5.69 -13.67
CA CYS A 157 -30.38 6.55 -13.42
C CYS A 157 -31.09 6.08 -12.16
N SER A 158 -31.55 7.02 -11.35
CA SER A 158 -32.30 6.75 -10.13
C SER A 158 -33.48 7.74 -10.04
N GLU A 159 -34.69 7.24 -10.23
CA GLU A 159 -35.93 8.03 -10.07
C GLU A 159 -36.34 8.08 -8.61
N ASP A 160 -35.93 7.09 -7.80
CA ASP A 160 -36.29 6.92 -6.41
C ASP A 160 -35.26 7.49 -5.42
N GLY A 161 -34.21 8.17 -5.92
CA GLY A 161 -33.12 8.72 -5.11
C GLY A 161 -32.12 7.67 -4.60
N ASN A 162 -32.36 6.37 -4.83
CA ASN A 162 -31.41 5.32 -4.47
C ASN A 162 -30.34 5.16 -5.53
N VAL A 163 -29.16 5.70 -5.26
CA VAL A 163 -28.02 5.72 -6.19
C VAL A 163 -27.22 4.40 -6.22
N LEU A 164 -27.43 3.50 -5.23
CA LEU A 164 -26.67 2.25 -5.15
C LEU A 164 -27.28 1.17 -6.05
N SER A 165 -26.44 0.54 -6.85
CA SER A 165 -26.83 -0.61 -7.65
C SER A 165 -26.95 -1.87 -6.80
N MET A 166 -27.92 -2.73 -7.11
CA MET A 166 -28.05 -4.08 -6.51
C MET A 166 -26.80 -4.95 -6.81
N ALA A 167 -26.01 -4.60 -7.81
CA ALA A 167 -24.75 -5.26 -8.12
C ALA A 167 -23.78 -5.32 -6.93
N ASN A 168 -23.85 -4.34 -6.02
CA ASN A 168 -23.04 -4.36 -4.79
C ASN A 168 -23.26 -5.62 -3.94
N ASN A 169 -24.43 -6.23 -4.02
CA ASN A 169 -24.73 -7.46 -3.30
C ASN A 169 -24.15 -8.71 -3.98
N GLY A 170 -23.80 -8.63 -5.27
CA GLY A 170 -23.31 -9.76 -6.07
C GLY A 170 -21.82 -9.98 -6.01
N PHE A 171 -21.06 -9.13 -5.32
CA PHE A 171 -19.61 -9.21 -5.25
C PHE A 171 -19.08 -8.98 -3.84
N GLU A 172 -17.89 -9.50 -3.56
CA GLU A 172 -17.16 -9.21 -2.32
C GLU A 172 -16.46 -7.85 -2.42
N ASN A 173 -16.41 -7.10 -1.33
CA ASN A 173 -15.66 -5.86 -1.20
C ASN A 173 -14.61 -6.04 -0.10
N PRO A 174 -13.34 -5.70 -0.31
CA PRO A 174 -12.74 -4.97 -1.44
C PRO A 174 -12.48 -5.83 -2.69
N CYS A 175 -12.29 -5.18 -3.85
CA CYS A 175 -11.75 -5.83 -5.05
C CYS A 175 -10.22 -5.91 -4.95
N THR A 176 -9.60 -6.73 -5.82
CA THR A 176 -8.15 -6.81 -5.95
C THR A 176 -7.71 -6.23 -7.29
N LEU A 177 -6.75 -5.30 -7.26
CA LEU A 177 -5.99 -4.90 -8.42
C LEU A 177 -4.67 -5.68 -8.43
N SER A 178 -4.51 -6.59 -9.38
CA SER A 178 -3.25 -7.30 -9.61
C SER A 178 -2.43 -6.54 -10.64
N VAL A 179 -1.23 -6.11 -10.26
CA VAL A 179 -0.28 -5.40 -11.12
C VAL A 179 0.90 -6.31 -11.44
N LYS A 180 1.22 -6.42 -12.73
CA LYS A 180 2.38 -7.18 -13.20
C LYS A 180 3.00 -6.49 -14.42
N ASN A 181 4.29 -6.15 -14.33
CA ASN A 181 5.03 -5.48 -15.40
C ASN A 181 4.31 -4.22 -15.93
N GLY A 182 3.77 -3.38 -15.02
CA GLY A 182 3.06 -2.15 -15.36
C GLY A 182 1.69 -2.34 -16.02
N LYS A 183 1.13 -3.56 -16.00
CA LYS A 183 -0.23 -3.86 -16.46
C LYS A 183 -1.07 -4.32 -15.28
N GLY A 184 -2.32 -3.89 -15.23
CA GLY A 184 -3.22 -4.21 -14.13
C GLY A 184 -4.49 -4.92 -14.57
N THR A 185 -4.98 -5.78 -13.70
CA THR A 185 -6.27 -6.46 -13.82
C THR A 185 -7.04 -6.31 -12.52
N ILE A 186 -8.26 -5.78 -12.61
CA ILE A 186 -9.21 -5.80 -11.48
C ILE A 186 -9.83 -7.18 -11.39
N ARG A 187 -9.82 -7.75 -10.20
CA ARG A 187 -10.44 -9.03 -9.86
C ARG A 187 -11.60 -8.77 -8.90
N LEU A 188 -12.80 -8.98 -9.40
CA LEU A 188 -14.05 -8.91 -8.65
C LEU A 188 -14.49 -10.31 -8.29
N LYS A 189 -14.54 -10.63 -7.00
CA LYS A 189 -15.00 -11.95 -6.56
C LYS A 189 -16.51 -11.93 -6.42
N SER A 190 -17.19 -12.76 -7.23
CA SER A 190 -18.63 -12.90 -7.22
C SER A 190 -19.10 -13.75 -6.04
N LYS A 191 -20.25 -13.41 -5.51
CA LYS A 191 -20.93 -14.18 -4.44
C LYS A 191 -22.38 -14.45 -4.82
N ARG A 192 -22.91 -15.56 -4.32
CA ARG A 192 -24.31 -15.86 -4.45
C ARG A 192 -25.16 -14.94 -3.58
N VAL A 193 -26.24 -14.44 -4.13
CA VAL A 193 -27.18 -13.58 -3.42
C VAL A 193 -28.51 -14.33 -3.26
N SER A 194 -29.02 -14.39 -2.04
CA SER A 194 -30.35 -14.90 -1.77
C SER A 194 -31.32 -13.72 -1.66
N ALA A 195 -32.46 -13.82 -2.37
CA ALA A 195 -33.54 -12.85 -2.28
C ALA A 195 -34.87 -13.58 -2.34
N ASN A 196 -35.90 -13.05 -1.64
CA ASN A 196 -37.25 -13.57 -1.75
C ASN A 196 -37.87 -13.08 -3.06
N SER A 197 -38.49 -14.01 -3.80
CA SER A 197 -39.26 -13.69 -4.99
C SER A 197 -40.44 -12.78 -4.63
N ALA A 198 -40.56 -11.66 -5.33
CA ALA A 198 -41.70 -10.77 -5.19
C ALA A 198 -43.06 -11.41 -5.63
N VAL A 199 -42.97 -12.49 -6.43
CA VAL A 199 -44.18 -13.14 -6.99
C VAL A 199 -44.73 -14.23 -6.10
N ASN A 200 -43.90 -15.03 -5.44
CA ASN A 200 -44.33 -16.20 -4.69
C ASN A 200 -43.69 -16.33 -3.31
N GLY A 201 -42.90 -15.35 -2.87
CA GLY A 201 -42.20 -15.32 -1.57
C GLY A 201 -41.13 -16.39 -1.35
N HIS A 202 -40.87 -17.28 -2.34
CA HIS A 202 -39.84 -18.29 -2.19
C HIS A 202 -38.43 -17.68 -2.26
N MET A 203 -37.53 -18.21 -1.44
CA MET A 203 -36.11 -17.84 -1.48
C MET A 203 -35.50 -18.28 -2.80
N MET A 204 -34.98 -17.34 -3.53
CA MET A 204 -34.24 -17.57 -4.78
C MET A 204 -32.78 -17.24 -4.59
N MET A 205 -31.89 -18.07 -5.15
CA MET A 205 -30.47 -17.82 -5.18
C MET A 205 -30.06 -17.34 -6.57
N GLY A 206 -29.49 -16.15 -6.63
CA GLY A 206 -28.98 -15.58 -7.86
C GLY A 206 -27.46 -15.50 -7.84
N GLU A 207 -26.86 -15.63 -9.00
CA GLU A 207 -25.42 -15.35 -9.19
C GLU A 207 -25.23 -14.53 -10.46
N VAL A 208 -24.09 -13.84 -10.50
CA VAL A 208 -23.68 -13.07 -11.69
C VAL A 208 -23.23 -14.07 -12.76
N SER A 209 -23.98 -14.17 -13.85
CA SER A 209 -23.71 -15.09 -14.95
C SER A 209 -22.81 -14.48 -16.01
N LYS A 210 -22.97 -13.20 -16.31
CA LYS A 210 -22.21 -12.47 -17.32
C LYS A 210 -21.91 -11.06 -16.85
N VAL A 211 -20.69 -10.61 -17.11
CA VAL A 211 -20.25 -9.23 -16.88
C VAL A 211 -19.58 -8.71 -18.14
N MET A 212 -19.91 -7.49 -18.52
CA MET A 212 -19.27 -6.77 -19.62
C MET A 212 -18.82 -5.40 -19.11
N TYR A 213 -17.72 -4.90 -19.65
CA TYR A 213 -17.21 -3.55 -19.40
C TYR A 213 -17.16 -2.72 -20.67
N PHE A 214 -17.33 -1.41 -20.56
CA PHE A 214 -17.24 -0.49 -21.68
C PHE A 214 -15.78 -0.13 -21.98
N ASP A 215 -15.30 -0.37 -23.20
CA ASP A 215 -13.92 -0.12 -23.62
C ASP A 215 -13.69 1.29 -24.20
N GLY A 216 -14.70 2.15 -24.13
CA GLY A 216 -14.72 3.49 -24.75
C GLY A 216 -15.48 3.52 -26.08
N ILE A 217 -15.75 2.38 -26.71
CA ILE A 217 -16.45 2.24 -28.00
C ILE A 217 -17.65 1.29 -27.85
N THR A 218 -17.43 0.14 -27.25
CA THR A 218 -18.45 -0.91 -27.11
C THR A 218 -18.27 -1.68 -25.80
N TYR A 219 -19.26 -2.51 -25.45
CA TYR A 219 -19.17 -3.42 -24.32
C TYR A 219 -18.43 -4.70 -24.71
N LYS A 220 -17.42 -5.06 -23.91
CA LYS A 220 -16.62 -6.30 -24.04
C LYS A 220 -16.93 -7.24 -22.90
N ASP A 221 -16.94 -8.53 -23.18
CA ASP A 221 -17.09 -9.54 -22.15
C ASP A 221 -15.88 -9.54 -21.21
N ALA A 222 -16.12 -9.52 -19.91
CA ALA A 222 -15.12 -9.77 -18.90
C ALA A 222 -14.79 -11.26 -18.85
N ILE A 223 -13.54 -11.58 -18.53
CA ILE A 223 -13.12 -12.98 -18.37
C ILE A 223 -13.63 -13.46 -17.01
N LYS A 224 -14.28 -14.62 -16.97
CA LYS A 224 -14.70 -15.28 -15.74
C LYS A 224 -13.81 -16.48 -15.46
N GLU A 225 -13.14 -16.47 -14.31
CA GLU A 225 -12.31 -17.57 -13.82
C GLU A 225 -12.83 -18.04 -12.47
N GLY A 226 -13.60 -19.12 -12.48
CA GLY A 226 -14.29 -19.59 -11.26
C GLY A 226 -15.29 -18.56 -10.75
N ASP A 227 -15.07 -18.06 -9.54
CA ASP A 227 -15.87 -17.02 -8.90
C ASP A 227 -15.31 -15.60 -9.12
N GLU A 228 -14.18 -15.46 -9.82
CA GLU A 228 -13.56 -14.18 -10.14
C GLU A 228 -13.91 -13.66 -11.53
N ILE A 229 -14.20 -12.37 -11.59
CA ILE A 229 -14.42 -11.61 -12.82
C ILE A 229 -13.23 -10.70 -13.03
N LEU A 230 -12.57 -10.83 -14.18
CA LEU A 230 -11.34 -10.14 -14.53
C LEU A 230 -11.62 -9.00 -15.51
N ILE A 231 -11.23 -7.78 -15.14
CA ILE A 231 -11.41 -6.56 -15.94
C ILE A 231 -10.06 -5.89 -16.13
N PRO A 232 -9.63 -5.62 -17.38
CA PRO A 232 -8.39 -4.90 -17.62
C PRO A 232 -8.46 -3.47 -17.07
N VAL A 233 -7.48 -3.07 -16.27
CA VAL A 233 -7.51 -1.76 -15.60
C VAL A 233 -7.38 -0.58 -16.57
N ASN A 234 -6.83 -0.79 -17.77
CA ASN A 234 -6.72 0.25 -18.80
C ASN A 234 -8.09 0.77 -19.29
N MET A 235 -9.17 0.06 -19.01
CA MET A 235 -10.55 0.50 -19.29
C MET A 235 -11.08 1.45 -18.23
N ILE A 236 -10.42 1.53 -17.09
CA ILE A 236 -10.81 2.43 -16.00
C ILE A 236 -10.19 3.80 -16.25
N GLN A 237 -11.03 4.84 -16.24
CA GLN A 237 -10.61 6.22 -16.29
C GLN A 237 -10.62 6.80 -14.88
N PHE A 238 -9.49 7.35 -14.46
CA PHE A 238 -9.31 7.97 -13.17
C PHE A 238 -9.42 9.48 -13.28
N VAL A 239 -10.09 10.08 -12.31
CA VAL A 239 -10.12 11.51 -12.07
C VAL A 239 -9.44 11.77 -10.75
N ASN A 240 -8.50 12.70 -10.74
CA ASN A 240 -7.78 13.13 -9.56
C ASN A 240 -8.45 14.40 -9.01
N SER A 241 -8.81 14.39 -7.75
CA SER A 241 -9.50 15.48 -7.08
C SER A 241 -8.84 15.79 -5.75
N GLY A 242 -8.87 17.06 -5.37
CA GLY A 242 -8.27 17.55 -4.13
C GLY A 242 -6.74 17.71 -4.22
N THR A 243 -6.15 18.08 -3.10
CA THR A 243 -4.70 18.29 -2.96
C THR A 243 -4.22 17.85 -1.58
N GLY A 244 -2.96 17.45 -1.46
CA GLY A 244 -2.36 17.04 -0.19
C GLY A 244 -3.07 15.83 0.43
N ILE A 245 -3.32 15.85 1.72
CA ILE A 245 -3.99 14.76 2.46
C ILE A 245 -5.42 14.51 1.93
N GLY A 246 -6.09 15.55 1.45
CA GLY A 246 -7.43 15.46 0.86
C GLY A 246 -7.47 14.99 -0.60
N GLN A 247 -6.33 14.67 -1.20
CA GLN A 247 -6.26 14.16 -2.56
C GLN A 247 -6.82 12.75 -2.64
N PHE A 248 -7.76 12.53 -3.56
CA PHE A 248 -8.25 11.19 -3.88
C PHE A 248 -8.34 10.99 -5.39
N MET A 249 -8.13 9.77 -5.81
CA MET A 249 -8.25 9.36 -7.21
C MET A 249 -9.42 8.41 -7.33
N ASN A 250 -10.40 8.77 -8.15
CA ASN A 250 -11.58 7.95 -8.38
C ASN A 250 -11.58 7.40 -9.79
N GLY A 251 -11.53 6.08 -9.90
CA GLY A 251 -11.53 5.36 -11.18
C GLY A 251 -12.92 4.82 -11.49
N THR A 252 -13.39 5.03 -12.71
CA THR A 252 -14.73 4.60 -13.12
C THR A 252 -14.72 3.86 -14.46
N VAL A 253 -15.67 2.92 -14.60
CA VAL A 253 -16.00 2.24 -15.87
C VAL A 253 -17.47 1.81 -15.86
N ASN A 254 -18.15 1.99 -17.00
CA ASN A 254 -19.51 1.47 -17.17
C ASN A 254 -19.49 -0.05 -17.37
N MET A 255 -20.33 -0.74 -16.65
CA MET A 255 -20.45 -2.20 -16.70
C MET A 255 -21.89 -2.63 -16.98
N LYS A 256 -22.04 -3.71 -17.71
CA LYS A 256 -23.31 -4.44 -17.86
C LYS A 256 -23.20 -5.78 -17.14
N MET A 257 -24.25 -6.13 -16.46
CA MET A 257 -24.30 -7.37 -15.70
C MET A 257 -25.60 -8.09 -15.98
N GLN A 258 -25.50 -9.41 -16.13
CA GLN A 258 -26.61 -10.32 -16.21
C GLN A 258 -26.54 -11.27 -15.03
N CYS A 259 -27.63 -11.38 -14.32
CA CYS A 259 -27.77 -12.33 -13.21
C CYS A 259 -28.67 -13.49 -13.64
N SER A 260 -28.40 -14.69 -13.15
CA SER A 260 -29.27 -15.84 -13.30
C SER A 260 -29.81 -16.27 -11.95
N VAL A 261 -31.08 -16.66 -11.92
CA VAL A 261 -31.74 -17.25 -10.77
C VAL A 261 -32.29 -18.60 -11.22
N GLY A 262 -31.57 -19.68 -10.92
CA GLY A 262 -31.79 -20.99 -11.50
C GLY A 262 -31.66 -20.94 -13.02
N ASN A 263 -32.69 -21.37 -13.77
CA ASN A 263 -32.71 -21.34 -15.22
C ASN A 263 -33.25 -20.03 -15.82
N VAL A 264 -33.59 -19.05 -15.00
CA VAL A 264 -34.14 -17.76 -15.44
C VAL A 264 -33.02 -16.70 -15.47
N HIS A 265 -32.81 -16.10 -16.65
CA HIS A 265 -31.92 -14.95 -16.79
C HIS A 265 -32.69 -13.68 -16.53
N MET A 266 -32.17 -12.83 -15.65
CA MET A 266 -32.68 -11.48 -15.43
C MET A 266 -32.25 -10.55 -16.57
N PRO A 267 -33.01 -9.48 -16.87
CA PRO A 267 -32.57 -8.47 -17.83
C PRO A 267 -31.19 -7.91 -17.49
N GLU A 268 -30.44 -7.53 -18.51
CA GLU A 268 -29.17 -6.85 -18.34
C GLU A 268 -29.37 -5.55 -17.55
N SER A 269 -28.54 -5.33 -16.53
CA SER A 269 -28.47 -4.07 -15.79
C SER A 269 -27.18 -3.35 -16.10
N VAL A 270 -27.27 -2.02 -16.23
CA VAL A 270 -26.10 -1.13 -16.39
C VAL A 270 -25.77 -0.50 -15.05
N ALA A 271 -24.52 -0.53 -14.68
CA ALA A 271 -24.03 0.11 -13.48
C ALA A 271 -22.66 0.80 -13.73
N LEU A 272 -22.41 1.87 -13.03
CA LEU A 272 -21.11 2.52 -12.97
C LEU A 272 -20.30 1.87 -11.86
N PHE A 273 -19.25 1.14 -12.22
CA PHE A 273 -18.22 0.73 -11.27
C PHE A 273 -17.37 1.93 -10.91
N SER A 274 -17.15 2.15 -9.62
CA SER A 274 -16.34 3.25 -9.10
C SER A 274 -15.43 2.73 -7.99
N MET A 275 -14.13 2.91 -8.14
CA MET A 275 -13.13 2.56 -7.14
C MET A 275 -12.30 3.78 -6.74
N THR A 276 -11.86 3.82 -5.48
CA THR A 276 -11.08 4.94 -4.94
C THR A 276 -9.72 4.46 -4.43
N ILE A 277 -8.69 5.26 -4.75
CA ILE A 277 -7.29 5.07 -4.34
C ILE A 277 -6.89 6.16 -3.35
#